data_9988b868e305123303ddc2edecea6b3a
#
_entry.id   9988b868e305123303ddc2edecea6b3a
#
_cell.length_a   1.000
_cell.length_b   1.000
_cell.length_c   1.000
_cell.angle_alpha   90.00
_cell.angle_beta   90.00
_cell.angle_gamma   90.00
#
_symmetry.space_group_name_H-M   'P 1'
#
loop_
_entity.id
_entity.type
_entity.pdbx_description
1 polymer ?
#
loop_
_entity_poly.entity_id
_entity_poly.type
_entity_poly.pdbx_seq_one_letter_code
_entity_poly.pdbx_strand_id
1 'polypeptide(L)'
;MWMQELWHKEKVIIGMLHLDALPGNPRYSAGDSLDTIIEHARMDLKALINGGVDAVLISNEFSFPYQRKMDFVTVACMARIIGEIKKDITVPFGVDAISDGAATLELARAVDADFCRGTFSGVYVGDGGFYNNDISKLLRRKTELHLSDLKMLYFINPESDINLDTRELVEIAKSTVFKTGADGLCISASAAGQDVNETLIRSVKDACPTIAVLANTGCRPDTIESKLKYADAAVVGTYFKKGGKLQDDDGNNIRVDVNRVKEFMGVVDQFRKG
;
A
#
# COMPACT_ATOMS: atom_id res chain seq x y z
N MET A 1 -16.90 -1.06 -11.95
CA MET A 1 -16.11 -1.45 -10.73
C MET A 1 -15.71 -0.16 -10.05
N TRP A 2 -15.77 -0.06 -8.72
CA TRP A 2 -15.46 1.17 -7.98
C TRP A 2 -14.15 1.85 -8.39
N MET A 3 -13.17 1.08 -8.86
CA MET A 3 -11.90 1.62 -9.36
C MET A 3 -12.10 2.54 -10.58
N GLN A 4 -12.99 2.18 -11.50
CA GLN A 4 -13.30 3.05 -12.64
C GLN A 4 -14.07 4.30 -12.20
N GLU A 5 -14.91 4.19 -11.17
CA GLU A 5 -15.66 5.32 -10.62
C GLU A 5 -14.73 6.31 -9.89
N LEU A 6 -13.77 5.81 -9.11
CA LEU A 6 -12.83 6.64 -8.34
C LEU A 6 -11.68 7.16 -9.20
N TRP A 7 -11.10 6.31 -10.07
CA TRP A 7 -9.88 6.64 -10.79
C TRP A 7 -10.10 6.94 -12.28
N HIS A 8 -11.29 6.68 -12.81
CA HIS A 8 -11.64 6.86 -14.23
C HIS A 8 -10.66 6.19 -15.20
N LYS A 9 -10.01 5.11 -14.74
CA LYS A 9 -8.99 4.36 -15.47
C LYS A 9 -9.08 2.87 -15.17
N GLU A 10 -8.55 2.08 -16.09
CA GLU A 10 -8.31 0.65 -15.93
C GLU A 10 -6.84 0.40 -15.66
N LYS A 11 -6.53 -0.77 -15.07
CA LYS A 11 -5.15 -1.18 -14.79
C LYS A 11 -4.37 -0.13 -14.01
N VAL A 12 -4.93 0.30 -12.91
CA VAL A 12 -4.46 1.43 -12.09
C VAL A 12 -3.09 1.16 -11.48
N ILE A 13 -2.22 2.16 -11.52
CA ILE A 13 -0.90 2.11 -10.87
C ILE A 13 -0.91 3.02 -9.64
N ILE A 14 -0.75 2.40 -8.47
CA ILE A 14 -0.64 3.07 -7.18
C ILE A 14 0.84 3.23 -6.84
N GLY A 15 1.33 4.46 -6.80
CA GLY A 15 2.70 4.76 -6.40
C GLY A 15 2.84 4.83 -4.88
N MET A 16 3.83 4.13 -4.32
CA MET A 16 4.11 4.20 -2.88
C MET A 16 4.90 5.46 -2.52
N LEU A 17 4.35 6.25 -1.61
CA LEU A 17 5.07 7.31 -0.91
C LEU A 17 5.49 6.79 0.47
N HIS A 18 6.75 6.43 0.59
CA HIS A 18 7.34 5.88 1.81
C HIS A 18 7.88 7.00 2.69
N LEU A 19 7.27 7.20 3.86
CA LEU A 19 7.76 8.17 4.84
C LEU A 19 9.06 7.68 5.47
N ASP A 20 9.96 8.61 5.75
CA ASP A 20 11.16 8.35 6.54
C ASP A 20 10.78 7.94 7.97
N ALA A 21 11.74 7.48 8.77
CA ALA A 21 11.50 7.11 10.16
C ALA A 21 10.87 8.28 10.93
N LEU A 22 9.83 7.98 11.71
CA LEU A 22 9.03 8.98 12.42
C LEU A 22 9.42 9.06 13.91
N PRO A 23 9.14 10.17 14.61
CA PRO A 23 9.32 10.27 16.06
C PRO A 23 8.73 9.08 16.81
N GLY A 24 9.50 8.55 17.76
CA GLY A 24 9.16 7.33 18.51
C GLY A 24 9.71 6.05 17.91
N ASN A 25 10.21 6.06 16.67
CA ASN A 25 10.79 4.88 16.04
C ASN A 25 12.31 4.79 16.29
N PRO A 26 12.87 3.58 16.41
CA PRO A 26 14.31 3.39 16.71
C PRO A 26 15.26 4.03 15.69
N ARG A 27 14.80 4.20 14.43
CA ARG A 27 15.60 4.82 13.36
C ARG A 27 15.46 6.34 13.27
N TYR A 28 14.60 6.95 14.09
CA TYR A 28 14.47 8.40 14.16
C TYR A 28 15.59 8.94 15.06
N SER A 29 16.52 9.69 14.50
CA SER A 29 17.71 10.21 15.18
C SER A 29 17.49 11.60 15.76
N ALA A 30 18.29 11.98 16.76
CA ALA A 30 18.18 13.30 17.40
C ALA A 30 18.43 14.50 16.45
N GLY A 31 19.08 14.25 15.31
CA GLY A 31 19.30 15.26 14.25
C GLY A 31 18.16 15.34 13.21
N ASP A 32 17.21 14.43 13.26
CA ASP A 32 16.07 14.42 12.33
C ASP A 32 15.06 15.48 12.74
N SER A 33 14.37 16.02 11.74
CA SER A 33 13.26 16.94 11.99
C SER A 33 12.03 16.52 11.18
N LEU A 34 10.86 16.76 11.75
CA LEU A 34 9.61 16.48 11.05
C LEU A 34 9.46 17.36 9.80
N ASP A 35 10.02 18.56 9.80
CA ASP A 35 9.99 19.47 8.66
C ASP A 35 10.83 18.90 7.49
N THR A 36 11.98 18.29 7.78
CA THR A 36 12.78 17.57 6.77
C THR A 36 11.99 16.40 6.17
N ILE A 37 11.29 15.63 7.01
CA ILE A 37 10.47 14.49 6.55
C ILE A 37 9.32 14.98 5.67
N ILE A 38 8.69 16.11 6.02
CA ILE A 38 7.63 16.74 5.20
C ILE A 38 8.17 17.15 3.82
N GLU A 39 9.35 17.77 3.76
CA GLU A 39 9.96 18.14 2.47
C GLU A 39 10.33 16.91 1.64
N HIS A 40 10.87 15.85 2.24
CA HIS A 40 11.13 14.59 1.56
C HIS A 40 9.84 13.96 1.01
N ALA A 41 8.78 13.94 1.81
CA ALA A 41 7.46 13.45 1.38
C ALA A 41 6.91 14.28 0.21
N ARG A 42 7.07 15.61 0.24
CA ARG A 42 6.65 16.51 -0.84
C ARG A 42 7.45 16.28 -2.13
N MET A 43 8.75 16.04 -2.02
CA MET A 43 9.60 15.71 -3.17
C MET A 43 9.18 14.40 -3.82
N ASP A 44 8.98 13.35 -3.01
CA ASP A 44 8.56 12.02 -3.49
C ASP A 44 7.15 12.09 -4.11
N LEU A 45 6.20 12.79 -3.48
CA LEU A 45 4.86 13.03 -4.01
C LEU A 45 4.91 13.68 -5.39
N LYS A 46 5.68 14.77 -5.51
CA LYS A 46 5.83 15.49 -6.78
C LYS A 46 6.44 14.61 -7.87
N ALA A 47 7.41 13.78 -7.53
CA ALA A 47 8.03 12.85 -8.48
C ALA A 47 7.04 11.77 -8.95
N LEU A 48 6.23 11.21 -8.05
CA LEU A 48 5.18 10.24 -8.38
C LEU A 48 4.12 10.85 -9.31
N ILE A 49 3.55 12.00 -8.95
CA ILE A 49 2.50 12.67 -9.73
C ILE A 49 3.04 13.11 -11.10
N ASN A 50 4.22 13.74 -11.15
CA ASN A 50 4.84 14.16 -12.42
C ASN A 50 5.30 12.97 -13.28
N GLY A 51 5.48 11.80 -12.67
CA GLY A 51 5.73 10.54 -13.35
C GLY A 51 4.49 9.90 -13.96
N GLY A 52 3.30 10.34 -13.53
CA GLY A 52 2.02 9.94 -14.10
C GLY A 52 1.34 8.77 -13.39
N VAL A 53 1.64 8.48 -12.11
CA VAL A 53 0.88 7.46 -11.35
C VAL A 53 -0.59 7.84 -11.24
N ASP A 54 -1.46 6.85 -11.15
CA ASP A 54 -2.91 7.07 -11.10
C ASP A 54 -3.43 7.35 -9.68
N ALA A 55 -2.70 6.88 -8.67
CA ALA A 55 -2.98 7.10 -7.25
C ALA A 55 -1.70 7.02 -6.43
N VAL A 56 -1.74 7.53 -5.20
CA VAL A 56 -0.62 7.47 -4.24
C VAL A 56 -1.05 6.76 -2.97
N LEU A 57 -0.19 5.88 -2.44
CA LEU A 57 -0.39 5.23 -1.14
C LEU A 57 0.74 5.64 -0.20
N ILE A 58 0.39 6.27 0.91
CA ILE A 58 1.33 6.84 1.89
C ILE A 58 1.48 5.88 3.07
N SER A 59 2.70 5.44 3.35
CA SER A 59 3.01 4.49 4.43
C SER A 59 4.20 4.91 5.27
N ASN A 60 4.25 4.43 6.51
CA ASN A 60 5.38 4.62 7.44
C ASN A 60 6.49 3.58 7.22
N GLU A 61 6.87 3.34 5.98
CA GLU A 61 7.78 2.25 5.58
C GLU A 61 9.08 2.19 6.38
N PHE A 62 9.68 3.35 6.73
CA PHE A 62 10.95 3.40 7.43
C PHE A 62 10.83 3.39 8.95
N SER A 63 9.63 3.16 9.49
CA SER A 63 9.37 3.01 10.93
C SER A 63 9.68 1.59 11.45
N PHE A 64 10.81 1.02 11.02
CA PHE A 64 11.26 -0.31 11.48
C PHE A 64 11.73 -0.32 12.93
N PRO A 65 11.47 -1.44 13.68
CA PRO A 65 10.53 -2.52 13.38
C PRO A 65 9.08 -2.07 13.55
N TYR A 66 8.17 -2.63 12.73
CA TYR A 66 6.76 -2.23 12.78
C TYR A 66 6.07 -2.69 14.06
N GLN A 67 5.21 -1.82 14.59
CA GLN A 67 4.41 -2.10 15.79
C GLN A 67 3.05 -2.67 15.41
N ARG A 68 2.63 -3.76 16.07
CA ARG A 68 1.27 -4.33 15.92
C ARG A 68 0.18 -3.44 16.53
N LYS A 69 0.57 -2.58 17.43
CA LYS A 69 -0.23 -1.48 17.95
C LYS A 69 0.66 -0.24 17.94
N MET A 70 0.35 0.64 17.02
CA MET A 70 1.18 1.82 16.75
C MET A 70 1.06 2.86 17.86
N ASP A 71 2.19 3.44 18.26
CA ASP A 71 2.21 4.55 19.19
C ASP A 71 1.49 5.77 18.60
N PHE A 72 0.76 6.47 19.45
CA PHE A 72 -0.01 7.66 19.07
C PHE A 72 0.85 8.71 18.34
N VAL A 73 2.10 8.91 18.78
CA VAL A 73 3.01 9.89 18.17
C VAL A 73 3.28 9.57 16.70
N THR A 74 3.44 8.30 16.32
CA THR A 74 3.68 7.90 14.94
C THR A 74 2.48 8.23 14.05
N VAL A 75 1.27 7.89 14.50
CA VAL A 75 0.02 8.18 13.76
C VAL A 75 -0.20 9.70 13.65
N ALA A 76 0.03 10.44 14.75
CA ALA A 76 -0.08 11.89 14.76
C ALA A 76 0.91 12.57 13.80
N CYS A 77 2.16 12.05 13.72
CA CYS A 77 3.15 12.54 12.76
C CYS A 77 2.76 12.23 11.32
N MET A 78 2.24 11.03 11.04
CA MET A 78 1.70 10.70 9.71
C MET A 78 0.58 11.66 9.32
N ALA A 79 -0.38 11.89 10.21
CA ALA A 79 -1.50 12.81 9.94
C ALA A 79 -1.00 14.25 9.70
N ARG A 80 -0.02 14.72 10.47
CA ARG A 80 0.59 16.06 10.26
C ARG A 80 1.28 16.15 8.90
N ILE A 81 2.13 15.16 8.55
CA ILE A 81 2.85 15.16 7.27
C ILE A 81 1.85 15.18 6.11
N ILE A 82 0.84 14.30 6.14
CA ILE A 82 -0.17 14.24 5.09
C ILE A 82 -0.95 15.56 5.01
N GLY A 83 -1.33 16.15 6.14
CA GLY A 83 -2.00 17.45 6.19
C GLY A 83 -1.18 18.57 5.53
N GLU A 84 0.15 18.59 5.74
CA GLU A 84 1.06 19.59 5.14
C GLU A 84 1.23 19.43 3.61
N ILE A 85 1.15 18.20 3.10
CA ILE A 85 1.29 17.94 1.67
C ILE A 85 -0.05 17.76 0.95
N LYS A 86 -1.18 17.73 1.67
CA LYS A 86 -2.51 17.38 1.12
C LYS A 86 -2.91 18.24 -0.08
N LYS A 87 -2.63 19.54 -0.04
CA LYS A 87 -2.92 20.47 -1.15
C LYS A 87 -2.15 20.17 -2.44
N ASP A 88 -1.05 19.43 -2.33
CA ASP A 88 -0.20 19.07 -3.46
C ASP A 88 -0.63 17.70 -4.06
N ILE A 89 -1.54 16.96 -3.38
CA ILE A 89 -2.07 15.67 -3.85
C ILE A 89 -3.18 15.95 -4.86
N THR A 90 -2.93 15.65 -6.13
CA THR A 90 -3.86 15.89 -7.26
C THR A 90 -4.45 14.63 -7.85
N VAL A 91 -4.17 13.47 -7.25
CA VAL A 91 -4.69 12.15 -7.59
C VAL A 91 -5.32 11.52 -6.36
N PRO A 92 -6.21 10.53 -6.49
CA PRO A 92 -6.70 9.79 -5.31
C PRO A 92 -5.57 9.26 -4.46
N PHE A 93 -5.72 9.33 -3.13
CA PHE A 93 -4.67 8.87 -2.23
C PHE A 93 -5.19 7.95 -1.12
N GLY A 94 -4.34 7.04 -0.72
CA GLY A 94 -4.58 6.12 0.37
C GLY A 94 -3.53 6.18 1.46
N VAL A 95 -3.81 5.50 2.56
CA VAL A 95 -2.92 5.40 3.72
C VAL A 95 -2.73 3.95 4.17
N ASP A 96 -1.55 3.67 4.72
CA ASP A 96 -1.22 2.38 5.32
C ASP A 96 -0.32 2.63 6.56
N ALA A 97 -0.92 2.58 7.75
CA ALA A 97 -0.19 2.51 9.00
C ALA A 97 0.23 1.05 9.20
N ILE A 98 1.42 0.72 8.69
CA ILE A 98 1.88 -0.66 8.50
C ILE A 98 1.76 -1.47 9.79
N SER A 99 1.17 -2.65 9.67
CA SER A 99 0.93 -3.62 10.75
C SER A 99 -0.14 -3.21 11.80
N ASP A 100 -0.82 -2.06 11.64
CA ASP A 100 -1.90 -1.65 12.54
C ASP A 100 -3.14 -1.19 11.75
N GLY A 101 -4.07 -2.12 11.53
CA GLY A 101 -5.31 -1.84 10.79
C GLY A 101 -6.22 -0.83 11.50
N ALA A 102 -6.20 -0.76 12.83
CA ALA A 102 -6.99 0.23 13.58
C ALA A 102 -6.41 1.63 13.39
N ALA A 103 -5.10 1.77 13.54
CA ALA A 103 -4.40 3.03 13.26
C ALA A 103 -4.60 3.50 11.81
N THR A 104 -4.63 2.56 10.86
CA THR A 104 -4.90 2.85 9.44
C THR A 104 -6.27 3.48 9.25
N LEU A 105 -7.33 2.96 9.89
CA LEU A 105 -8.68 3.53 9.81
C LEU A 105 -8.77 4.91 10.47
N GLU A 106 -8.15 5.08 11.65
CA GLU A 106 -8.10 6.38 12.35
C GLU A 106 -7.36 7.43 11.50
N LEU A 107 -6.22 7.05 10.92
CA LEU A 107 -5.45 7.92 10.03
C LEU A 107 -6.25 8.27 8.78
N ALA A 108 -6.89 7.28 8.13
CA ALA A 108 -7.71 7.51 6.95
C ALA A 108 -8.80 8.54 7.20
N ARG A 109 -9.45 8.45 8.39
CA ARG A 109 -10.46 9.46 8.79
C ARG A 109 -9.86 10.83 9.03
N ALA A 110 -8.71 10.88 9.71
CA ALA A 110 -8.07 12.15 10.07
C ALA A 110 -7.61 12.97 8.86
N VAL A 111 -7.27 12.29 7.76
CA VAL A 111 -6.73 12.93 6.56
C VAL A 111 -7.69 12.89 5.35
N ASP A 112 -8.89 12.32 5.51
CA ASP A 112 -9.89 12.10 4.45
C ASP A 112 -9.29 11.34 3.25
N ALA A 113 -8.70 10.19 3.52
CA ALA A 113 -8.15 9.34 2.47
C ALA A 113 -9.27 8.64 1.67
N ASP A 114 -9.06 8.42 0.38
CA ASP A 114 -10.01 7.74 -0.51
C ASP A 114 -9.98 6.22 -0.31
N PHE A 115 -8.83 5.68 0.03
CA PHE A 115 -8.64 4.25 0.27
C PHE A 115 -7.59 3.99 1.36
N CYS A 116 -7.54 2.76 1.82
CA CYS A 116 -6.47 2.28 2.70
C CYS A 116 -6.04 0.87 2.31
N ARG A 117 -4.82 0.52 2.66
CA ARG A 117 -4.28 -0.83 2.52
C ARG A 117 -3.85 -1.35 3.87
N GLY A 118 -3.94 -2.64 4.09
CA GLY A 118 -3.44 -3.25 5.32
C GLY A 118 -3.80 -4.72 5.46
N THR A 119 -3.24 -5.34 6.49
CA THR A 119 -3.60 -6.70 6.90
C THR A 119 -4.74 -6.61 7.89
N PHE A 120 -5.99 -6.63 7.41
CA PHE A 120 -7.19 -6.39 8.22
C PHE A 120 -7.83 -7.68 8.74
N SER A 121 -7.51 -8.82 8.16
CA SER A 121 -8.08 -10.13 8.53
C SER A 121 -7.01 -11.21 8.57
N GLY A 122 -7.30 -12.32 9.24
CA GLY A 122 -6.40 -13.46 9.33
C GLY A 122 -5.45 -13.40 10.53
N VAL A 123 -4.68 -14.47 10.68
CA VAL A 123 -3.65 -14.60 11.73
C VAL A 123 -2.34 -14.94 11.06
N TYR A 124 -1.32 -14.17 11.37
CA TYR A 124 0.01 -14.30 10.77
C TYR A 124 1.08 -14.32 11.86
N VAL A 125 2.26 -14.83 11.51
CA VAL A 125 3.44 -14.83 12.36
C VAL A 125 4.67 -14.49 11.55
N GLY A 126 5.53 -13.64 12.08
CA GLY A 126 6.79 -13.22 11.49
C GLY A 126 7.71 -12.60 12.55
N ASP A 127 8.72 -11.85 12.12
CA ASP A 127 9.71 -11.24 13.01
C ASP A 127 9.09 -10.31 14.06
N GLY A 128 7.97 -9.68 13.73
CA GLY A 128 7.18 -8.85 14.64
C GLY A 128 6.26 -9.62 15.60
N GLY A 129 6.35 -10.97 15.64
CA GLY A 129 5.52 -11.83 16.47
C GLY A 129 4.15 -12.11 15.85
N PHE A 130 3.16 -12.37 16.73
CA PHE A 130 1.79 -12.68 16.32
C PHE A 130 1.07 -11.46 15.76
N TYR A 131 0.43 -11.65 14.60
CA TYR A 131 -0.48 -10.68 13.98
C TYR A 131 -1.88 -11.30 13.93
N ASN A 132 -2.69 -11.02 14.95
CA ASN A 132 -4.05 -11.52 15.11
C ASN A 132 -5.05 -10.38 14.89
N ASN A 133 -5.75 -10.42 13.77
CA ASN A 133 -6.68 -9.36 13.37
C ASN A 133 -8.11 -9.69 13.80
N ASP A 134 -8.71 -8.78 14.53
CA ASP A 134 -10.16 -8.77 14.79
C ASP A 134 -10.89 -7.92 13.75
N ILE A 135 -11.15 -8.50 12.58
CA ILE A 135 -11.85 -7.82 11.49
C ILE A 135 -13.24 -7.32 11.90
N SER A 136 -13.91 -8.03 12.80
CA SER A 136 -15.23 -7.63 13.28
C SER A 136 -15.18 -6.31 14.04
N LYS A 137 -14.14 -6.12 14.86
CA LYS A 137 -13.88 -4.85 15.56
C LYS A 137 -13.49 -3.73 14.59
N LEU A 138 -12.65 -4.04 13.61
CA LEU A 138 -12.22 -3.06 12.60
C LEU A 138 -13.40 -2.54 11.76
N LEU A 139 -14.29 -3.42 11.29
CA LEU A 139 -15.45 -3.00 10.51
C LEU A 139 -16.47 -2.18 11.33
N ARG A 140 -16.66 -2.50 12.62
CA ARG A 140 -17.45 -1.67 13.52
C ARG A 140 -16.81 -0.28 13.68
N ARG A 141 -15.49 -0.25 13.86
CA ARG A 141 -14.77 1.03 13.96
C ARG A 141 -14.86 1.86 12.68
N LYS A 142 -14.77 1.23 11.50
CA LYS A 142 -15.01 1.88 10.20
C LYS A 142 -16.38 2.58 10.18
N THR A 143 -17.42 1.90 10.67
CA THR A 143 -18.78 2.46 10.76
C THR A 143 -18.87 3.63 11.75
N GLU A 144 -18.29 3.49 12.92
CA GLU A 144 -18.25 4.55 13.95
C GLU A 144 -17.52 5.81 13.47
N LEU A 145 -16.48 5.65 12.66
CA LEU A 145 -15.73 6.75 12.05
C LEU A 145 -16.42 7.35 10.81
N HIS A 146 -17.59 6.86 10.43
CA HIS A 146 -18.33 7.30 9.23
C HIS A 146 -17.49 7.18 7.93
N LEU A 147 -16.80 6.04 7.77
CA LEU A 147 -15.94 5.75 6.63
C LEU A 147 -16.62 4.83 5.59
N SER A 148 -17.92 5.02 5.32
CA SER A 148 -18.68 4.18 4.36
C SER A 148 -18.02 4.12 2.98
N ASP A 149 -17.48 5.24 2.53
CA ASP A 149 -16.93 5.39 1.18
C ASP A 149 -15.46 4.98 1.05
N LEU A 150 -14.75 4.87 2.20
CA LEU A 150 -13.36 4.44 2.23
C LEU A 150 -13.21 3.03 1.65
N LYS A 151 -12.38 2.89 0.62
CA LYS A 151 -12.06 1.60 0.00
C LYS A 151 -10.96 0.90 0.77
N MET A 152 -11.18 -0.36 1.12
CA MET A 152 -10.22 -1.16 1.88
C MET A 152 -9.57 -2.22 1.00
N LEU A 153 -8.25 -2.15 0.85
CA LEU A 153 -7.41 -3.08 0.10
C LEU A 153 -6.73 -4.04 1.10
N TYR A 154 -7.12 -5.31 1.06
CA TYR A 154 -6.70 -6.31 2.03
C TYR A 154 -5.47 -7.07 1.56
N PHE A 155 -4.42 -7.13 2.37
CA PHE A 155 -3.46 -8.20 2.25
C PHE A 155 -4.11 -9.53 2.67
N ILE A 156 -3.99 -10.54 1.82
CA ILE A 156 -4.40 -11.91 2.14
C ILE A 156 -3.23 -12.88 2.22
N ASN A 157 -2.06 -12.44 1.74
CA ASN A 157 -0.76 -13.09 1.90
C ASN A 157 0.32 -12.01 2.05
N PRO A 158 0.36 -11.31 3.22
CA PRO A 158 1.34 -10.26 3.44
C PRO A 158 2.77 -10.82 3.31
N GLU A 159 3.63 -10.00 2.74
CA GLU A 159 5.05 -10.31 2.63
C GLU A 159 5.73 -10.39 4.00
N SER A 160 6.72 -11.25 4.13
CA SER A 160 7.51 -11.45 5.36
C SER A 160 6.77 -12.05 6.56
N ASP A 161 5.48 -12.35 6.42
CA ASP A 161 4.70 -13.02 7.46
C ASP A 161 4.09 -14.34 6.92
N ILE A 162 4.09 -15.38 7.74
CA ILE A 162 3.46 -16.66 7.41
C ILE A 162 2.00 -16.64 7.87
N ASN A 163 1.07 -16.94 6.96
CA ASN A 163 -0.33 -17.14 7.31
C ASN A 163 -0.48 -18.46 8.08
N LEU A 164 -1.13 -18.40 9.25
CA LEU A 164 -1.43 -19.60 10.05
C LEU A 164 -2.71 -20.30 9.60
N ASP A 165 -3.45 -19.73 8.67
CA ASP A 165 -4.56 -20.39 8.01
C ASP A 165 -4.03 -21.40 6.99
N THR A 166 -4.38 -22.64 7.12
CA THR A 166 -3.91 -23.76 6.26
C THR A 166 -4.71 -23.92 4.98
N ARG A 167 -5.73 -23.09 4.75
CA ARG A 167 -6.51 -23.09 3.52
C ARG A 167 -5.67 -22.56 2.35
N GLU A 168 -5.98 -23.00 1.14
CA GLU A 168 -5.42 -22.44 -0.07
C GLU A 168 -5.78 -20.94 -0.20
N LEU A 169 -4.89 -20.14 -0.79
CA LEU A 169 -5.07 -18.68 -0.90
C LEU A 169 -6.39 -18.30 -1.59
N VAL A 170 -6.83 -19.08 -2.56
CA VAL A 170 -8.11 -18.90 -3.26
C VAL A 170 -9.30 -19.03 -2.30
N GLU A 171 -9.26 -19.98 -1.38
CA GLU A 171 -10.33 -20.16 -0.39
C GLU A 171 -10.30 -19.06 0.69
N ILE A 172 -9.11 -18.58 1.04
CA ILE A 172 -8.95 -17.41 1.91
C ILE A 172 -9.52 -16.17 1.21
N ALA A 173 -9.23 -15.95 -0.07
CA ALA A 173 -9.76 -14.84 -0.86
C ALA A 173 -11.29 -14.83 -0.88
N LYS A 174 -11.93 -15.94 -1.27
CA LYS A 174 -13.40 -16.08 -1.28
C LYS A 174 -14.01 -15.79 0.10
N SER A 175 -13.43 -16.37 1.14
CA SER A 175 -13.90 -16.20 2.51
C SER A 175 -13.76 -14.74 2.98
N THR A 176 -12.65 -14.09 2.65
CA THR A 176 -12.41 -12.67 2.99
C THR A 176 -13.45 -11.79 2.30
N VAL A 177 -13.62 -11.92 0.99
CA VAL A 177 -14.62 -11.16 0.23
C VAL A 177 -16.02 -11.34 0.82
N PHE A 178 -16.44 -12.59 1.06
CA PHE A 178 -17.77 -12.90 1.57
C PHE A 178 -18.03 -12.33 2.96
N LYS A 179 -17.05 -12.44 3.87
CA LYS A 179 -17.25 -12.08 5.28
C LYS A 179 -17.01 -10.61 5.60
N THR A 180 -16.17 -9.95 4.81
CA THR A 180 -15.69 -8.59 5.15
C THR A 180 -16.18 -7.52 4.19
N GLY A 181 -16.67 -7.90 3.02
CA GLY A 181 -16.99 -6.94 1.96
C GLY A 181 -15.75 -6.18 1.49
N ALA A 182 -14.60 -6.86 1.41
CA ALA A 182 -13.35 -6.24 0.92
C ALA A 182 -13.57 -5.58 -0.44
N ASP A 183 -13.02 -4.36 -0.61
CA ASP A 183 -13.07 -3.65 -1.89
C ASP A 183 -11.99 -4.14 -2.87
N GLY A 184 -10.85 -4.63 -2.34
CA GLY A 184 -9.76 -5.19 -3.14
C GLY A 184 -8.87 -6.14 -2.34
N LEU A 185 -8.18 -7.02 -3.06
CA LEU A 185 -7.24 -7.99 -2.51
C LEU A 185 -5.84 -7.73 -3.07
N CYS A 186 -4.88 -7.53 -2.20
CA CYS A 186 -3.47 -7.37 -2.54
C CYS A 186 -2.78 -8.73 -2.49
N ILE A 187 -2.18 -9.12 -3.62
CA ILE A 187 -1.47 -10.39 -3.77
C ILE A 187 0.03 -10.09 -3.77
N SER A 188 0.73 -10.61 -2.78
CA SER A 188 2.16 -10.38 -2.57
C SER A 188 3.01 -11.60 -2.92
N ALA A 189 4.30 -11.36 -3.16
CA ALA A 189 5.33 -12.40 -3.11
C ALA A 189 5.72 -12.67 -1.65
N SER A 190 6.66 -13.59 -1.44
CA SER A 190 7.12 -13.99 -0.10
C SER A 190 7.95 -12.92 0.62
N ALA A 191 8.49 -11.93 -0.11
CA ALA A 191 9.26 -10.83 0.48
C ALA A 191 9.08 -9.53 -0.32
N ALA A 192 9.30 -8.40 0.34
CA ALA A 192 9.25 -7.07 -0.26
C ALA A 192 10.20 -6.96 -1.46
N GLY A 193 9.69 -6.40 -2.56
CA GLY A 193 10.45 -6.23 -3.80
C GLY A 193 10.64 -7.49 -4.64
N GLN A 194 10.25 -8.67 -4.15
CA GLN A 194 10.20 -9.89 -4.95
C GLN A 194 9.01 -9.86 -5.91
N ASP A 195 9.18 -10.52 -7.04
CA ASP A 195 8.18 -10.58 -8.10
C ASP A 195 7.04 -11.52 -7.75
N VAL A 196 5.81 -10.99 -7.70
CA VAL A 196 4.62 -11.81 -7.45
C VAL A 196 4.30 -12.68 -8.67
N ASN A 197 3.98 -13.95 -8.41
CA ASN A 197 3.65 -14.92 -9.46
C ASN A 197 2.30 -14.57 -10.11
N GLU A 198 2.29 -14.39 -11.44
CA GLU A 198 1.08 -14.09 -12.22
C GLU A 198 0.01 -15.18 -12.13
N THR A 199 0.41 -16.44 -11.99
CA THR A 199 -0.52 -17.57 -11.80
C THR A 199 -1.33 -17.42 -10.52
N LEU A 200 -0.71 -16.91 -9.45
CA LEU A 200 -1.38 -16.67 -8.19
C LEU A 200 -2.41 -15.52 -8.32
N ILE A 201 -2.03 -14.43 -8.99
CA ILE A 201 -2.93 -13.31 -9.28
C ILE A 201 -4.14 -13.82 -10.08
N ARG A 202 -3.88 -14.58 -11.14
CA ARG A 202 -4.91 -15.17 -11.99
C ARG A 202 -5.86 -16.05 -11.19
N SER A 203 -5.34 -16.97 -10.38
CA SER A 203 -6.16 -17.90 -9.60
C SER A 203 -7.12 -17.18 -8.66
N VAL A 204 -6.65 -16.09 -8.01
CA VAL A 204 -7.48 -15.27 -7.14
C VAL A 204 -8.52 -14.48 -7.96
N LYS A 205 -8.11 -13.90 -9.11
CA LYS A 205 -9.03 -13.15 -9.99
C LYS A 205 -10.12 -14.01 -10.57
N ASP A 206 -9.78 -15.22 -11.05
CA ASP A 206 -10.76 -16.18 -11.58
C ASP A 206 -11.77 -16.61 -10.50
N ALA A 207 -11.33 -16.74 -9.25
CA ALA A 207 -12.18 -17.11 -8.12
C ALA A 207 -13.02 -15.96 -7.56
N CYS A 208 -12.57 -14.72 -7.71
CA CYS A 208 -13.22 -13.51 -7.20
C CYS A 208 -13.33 -12.44 -8.31
N PRO A 209 -14.09 -12.71 -9.40
CA PRO A 209 -14.06 -11.89 -10.62
C PRO A 209 -14.61 -10.46 -10.42
N THR A 210 -15.46 -10.25 -9.42
CA THR A 210 -16.10 -8.95 -9.14
C THR A 210 -15.27 -8.04 -8.22
N ILE A 211 -14.20 -8.56 -7.61
CA ILE A 211 -13.35 -7.84 -6.68
C ILE A 211 -12.08 -7.35 -7.39
N ALA A 212 -11.59 -6.18 -6.99
CA ALA A 212 -10.31 -5.69 -7.45
C ALA A 212 -9.18 -6.59 -6.93
N VAL A 213 -8.32 -7.08 -7.82
CA VAL A 213 -7.13 -7.84 -7.47
C VAL A 213 -5.90 -7.04 -7.86
N LEU A 214 -5.01 -6.82 -6.91
CA LEU A 214 -3.85 -5.96 -7.08
C LEU A 214 -2.55 -6.77 -7.00
N ALA A 215 -1.66 -6.58 -7.97
CA ALA A 215 -0.27 -7.03 -7.85
C ALA A 215 0.46 -6.09 -6.88
N ASN A 216 0.95 -6.62 -5.75
CA ASN A 216 1.39 -5.75 -4.65
C ASN A 216 2.91 -5.65 -4.49
N THR A 217 3.69 -6.61 -5.00
CA THR A 217 5.16 -6.56 -4.87
C THR A 217 5.88 -6.79 -6.19
N GLY A 218 7.13 -6.31 -6.25
CA GLY A 218 8.09 -6.63 -7.30
C GLY A 218 7.71 -6.20 -8.71
N CYS A 219 6.78 -5.26 -8.86
CA CYS A 219 6.37 -4.78 -10.18
C CYS A 219 7.48 -3.97 -10.85
N ARG A 220 7.86 -4.36 -12.06
CA ARG A 220 8.89 -3.72 -12.89
C ARG A 220 8.40 -3.60 -14.33
N PRO A 221 8.98 -2.73 -15.17
CA PRO A 221 8.57 -2.56 -16.56
C PRO A 221 8.58 -3.85 -17.38
N ASP A 222 9.55 -4.72 -17.12
CA ASP A 222 9.71 -6.01 -17.81
C ASP A 222 8.70 -7.09 -17.39
N THR A 223 7.99 -6.89 -16.27
CA THR A 223 7.05 -7.90 -15.72
C THR A 223 5.62 -7.38 -15.52
N ILE A 224 5.39 -6.07 -15.65
CA ILE A 224 4.09 -5.49 -15.31
C ILE A 224 2.97 -5.92 -16.27
N GLU A 225 3.26 -6.07 -17.56
CA GLU A 225 2.25 -6.46 -18.54
C GLU A 225 1.66 -7.84 -18.25
N SER A 226 2.50 -8.81 -17.90
CA SER A 226 2.03 -10.17 -17.58
C SER A 226 1.10 -10.18 -16.36
N LYS A 227 1.36 -9.32 -15.37
CA LYS A 227 0.52 -9.17 -14.19
C LYS A 227 -0.79 -8.47 -14.49
N LEU A 228 -0.74 -7.37 -15.24
CA LEU A 228 -1.93 -6.59 -15.59
C LEU A 228 -2.91 -7.32 -16.52
N LYS A 229 -2.50 -8.42 -17.16
CA LYS A 229 -3.44 -9.31 -17.84
C LYS A 229 -4.53 -9.81 -16.88
N TYR A 230 -4.19 -10.04 -15.63
CA TYR A 230 -5.08 -10.62 -14.62
C TYR A 230 -5.40 -9.65 -13.49
N ALA A 231 -4.43 -8.81 -13.06
CA ALA A 231 -4.65 -7.80 -12.05
C ALA A 231 -5.44 -6.60 -12.59
N ASP A 232 -6.24 -6.01 -11.72
CA ASP A 232 -6.96 -4.76 -11.99
C ASP A 232 -6.09 -3.53 -11.71
N ALA A 233 -5.10 -3.69 -10.82
CA ALA A 233 -4.16 -2.64 -10.45
C ALA A 233 -2.81 -3.23 -10.00
N ALA A 234 -1.81 -2.35 -9.83
CA ALA A 234 -0.53 -2.70 -9.22
C ALA A 234 -0.09 -1.62 -8.23
N VAL A 235 0.57 -2.05 -7.15
CA VAL A 235 1.21 -1.17 -6.17
C VAL A 235 2.72 -1.21 -6.38
N VAL A 236 3.34 -0.06 -6.61
CA VAL A 236 4.75 0.04 -7.01
C VAL A 236 5.51 0.98 -6.08
N GLY A 237 6.52 0.46 -5.41
CA GLY A 237 7.37 1.21 -4.49
C GLY A 237 8.83 1.21 -4.91
N THR A 238 9.53 0.12 -4.63
CA THR A 238 10.99 -0.02 -4.78
C THR A 238 11.49 0.36 -6.18
N TYR A 239 10.77 -0.06 -7.24
CA TYR A 239 11.18 0.26 -8.60
C TYR A 239 11.24 1.77 -8.86
N PHE A 240 10.33 2.55 -8.30
CA PHE A 240 10.27 4.00 -8.48
C PHE A 240 11.41 4.76 -7.79
N LYS A 241 12.14 4.13 -6.88
CA LYS A 241 13.28 4.74 -6.21
C LYS A 241 14.50 4.80 -7.13
N LYS A 242 15.36 5.79 -6.90
CA LYS A 242 16.64 5.93 -7.63
C LYS A 242 17.45 4.64 -7.53
N GLY A 243 17.89 4.12 -8.65
CA GLY A 243 18.59 2.83 -8.73
C GLY A 243 17.73 1.59 -8.47
N GLY A 244 16.41 1.71 -8.25
CA GLY A 244 15.52 0.57 -7.98
C GLY A 244 15.76 -0.09 -6.63
N LYS A 245 16.28 0.65 -5.67
CA LYS A 245 16.56 0.18 -4.30
C LYS A 245 15.73 0.97 -3.30
N LEU A 246 15.24 0.29 -2.26
CA LEU A 246 14.45 0.92 -1.21
C LEU A 246 15.32 1.81 -0.29
N GLN A 247 16.53 1.33 0.03
CA GLN A 247 17.47 1.95 0.96
C GLN A 247 18.84 2.08 0.33
N ASP A 248 19.60 3.07 0.79
CA ASP A 248 21.04 3.17 0.56
C ASP A 248 21.81 2.22 1.50
N ASP A 249 23.14 2.24 1.40
CA ASP A 249 24.01 1.38 2.18
C ASP A 249 24.00 1.72 3.69
N ASP A 250 23.57 2.93 4.05
CA ASP A 250 23.38 3.41 5.43
C ASP A 250 21.97 3.15 5.96
N GLY A 251 21.08 2.57 5.14
CA GLY A 251 19.71 2.24 5.51
C GLY A 251 18.71 3.39 5.39
N ASN A 252 19.11 4.51 4.77
CA ASN A 252 18.22 5.65 4.57
C ASN A 252 17.29 5.43 3.38
N ASN A 253 16.13 6.07 3.43
CA ASN A 253 15.14 6.06 2.36
C ASN A 253 15.69 6.75 1.09
N ILE A 254 15.79 6.01 0.00
CA ILE A 254 16.13 6.57 -1.31
C ILE A 254 14.90 7.29 -1.88
N ARG A 255 15.11 8.48 -2.44
CA ARG A 255 14.03 9.29 -3.02
C ARG A 255 13.49 8.71 -4.33
N VAL A 256 12.24 9.03 -4.65
CA VAL A 256 11.59 8.65 -5.91
C VAL A 256 12.28 9.35 -7.09
N ASP A 257 12.53 8.61 -8.15
CA ASP A 257 13.08 9.11 -9.42
C ASP A 257 11.94 9.23 -10.44
N VAL A 258 11.60 10.45 -10.80
CA VAL A 258 10.53 10.76 -11.76
C VAL A 258 10.73 10.09 -13.13
N ASN A 259 11.96 9.88 -13.55
CA ASN A 259 12.25 9.25 -14.84
C ASN A 259 11.91 7.74 -14.81
N ARG A 260 12.19 7.09 -13.69
CA ARG A 260 11.79 5.68 -13.49
C ARG A 260 10.28 5.51 -13.42
N VAL A 261 9.59 6.47 -12.80
CA VAL A 261 8.11 6.48 -12.79
C VAL A 261 7.60 6.64 -14.23
N LYS A 262 8.13 7.60 -15.01
CA LYS A 262 7.73 7.80 -16.42
C LYS A 262 8.02 6.60 -17.30
N GLU A 263 9.17 5.96 -17.13
CA GLU A 263 9.54 4.75 -17.85
C GLU A 263 8.50 3.63 -17.60
N PHE A 264 8.18 3.38 -16.34
CA PHE A 264 7.18 2.39 -15.95
C PHE A 264 5.79 2.70 -16.50
N MET A 265 5.34 3.95 -16.32
CA MET A 265 4.03 4.39 -16.79
C MET A 265 3.94 4.37 -18.33
N GLY A 266 5.03 4.60 -19.03
CA GLY A 266 5.09 4.46 -20.49
C GLY A 266 4.75 3.03 -20.96
N VAL A 267 5.25 2.02 -20.26
CA VAL A 267 4.91 0.61 -20.54
C VAL A 267 3.43 0.34 -20.25
N VAL A 268 2.94 0.82 -19.09
CA VAL A 268 1.53 0.65 -18.70
C VAL A 268 0.58 1.33 -19.69
N ASP A 269 0.91 2.53 -20.14
CA ASP A 269 0.07 3.28 -21.08
C ASP A 269 0.05 2.63 -22.47
N GLN A 270 1.11 1.95 -22.87
CA GLN A 270 1.13 1.13 -24.09
C GLN A 270 0.20 -0.09 -23.92
N PHE A 271 0.29 -0.79 -22.80
CA PHE A 271 -0.58 -1.93 -22.48
C PHE A 271 -2.07 -1.56 -22.44
N ARG A 272 -2.41 -0.36 -21.94
CA ARG A 272 -3.80 0.12 -21.89
C ARG A 272 -4.41 0.44 -23.26
N LYS A 273 -3.59 0.64 -24.29
CA LYS A 273 -4.02 0.98 -25.65
C LYS A 273 -4.20 -0.22 -26.55
N GLY A 274 -3.62 -1.34 -26.22
CA GLY A 274 -3.70 -2.62 -26.95
C GLY A 274 -4.79 -3.51 -26.43
#